data_7339e90902e6ed4c4992aaa9e49f146e
#
_entry.id   7339e90902e6ed4c4992aaa9e49f146e
#
_cell.length_a   1.000
_cell.length_b   1.000
_cell.length_c   1.000
_cell.angle_alpha   90.00
_cell.angle_beta   90.00
_cell.angle_gamma   90.00
#
_symmetry.space_group_name_H-M   'P 1'
#
loop_
_entity.id
_entity.type
_entity.pdbx_description
1 polymer ?
#
loop_
_entity_poly.entity_id
_entity_poly.type
_entity_poly.pdbx_seq_one_letter_code
_entity_poly.pdbx_strand_id
1 'polypeptide(L)'
;MRIGAITRDAVLRAIAEYDQLGRTEFLAAYGFSESLSYVLIHEGRWYDSKAIVGAAHKWDHGRALLPAEFSGGKDHAAAWLKRAGFTVKTVKNPDWARDEIILACRLVMANGWKGLDANDQRVIELSDLLQLMPIHSEVDRNEKFRNPNGVARKTFDIATRHPDYHGKPTNGGALDVEVLNDYLAKPTEMTEVAQLIQQGITTGDLQSLPRDGEEALDDYSAPEGRLLMRRHLSRERNKSLRKQKIAAVLRQGGRLSCEVCGFDFEEVYGERGDGYIECHHVVPLHEAGEGRTRLGDLALICANCHRMVHRRAPWPTPKELRVLVETRRVGQNRIPAQQRSGSAAEEPTNLE
;
A
#
# COMPACT_ATOMS: atom_id res chain seq x y z
N MET A 1 14.48 32.15 -29.03
CA MET A 1 14.09 33.28 -28.15
C MET A 1 14.46 32.88 -26.73
N ARG A 2 15.24 33.69 -25.97
CA ARG A 2 15.48 33.38 -24.55
C ARG A 2 14.24 33.80 -23.78
N ILE A 3 13.56 32.82 -23.17
CA ILE A 3 12.45 33.08 -22.26
C ILE A 3 13.05 33.79 -21.03
N GLY A 4 12.50 34.95 -20.67
CA GLY A 4 12.98 35.73 -19.53
C GLY A 4 12.81 35.02 -18.20
N ALA A 5 13.52 35.44 -17.16
CA ALA A 5 13.33 34.94 -15.81
C ALA A 5 11.91 35.28 -15.32
N ILE A 6 11.31 34.35 -14.58
CA ILE A 6 9.97 34.51 -13.98
C ILE A 6 10.16 34.79 -12.50
N THR A 7 9.57 35.90 -12.04
CA THR A 7 9.67 36.34 -10.63
C THR A 7 8.68 35.57 -9.74
N ARG A 8 8.97 35.56 -8.43
CA ARG A 8 8.06 34.99 -7.44
C ARG A 8 6.70 35.70 -7.42
N ASP A 9 6.70 37.05 -7.57
CA ASP A 9 5.47 37.85 -7.57
C ASP A 9 4.58 37.48 -8.76
N ALA A 10 5.15 37.33 -9.96
CA ALA A 10 4.43 36.93 -11.15
C ALA A 10 3.78 35.53 -10.99
N VAL A 11 4.50 34.60 -10.37
CA VAL A 11 3.96 33.27 -10.07
C VAL A 11 2.80 33.31 -9.06
N LEU A 12 2.92 34.15 -8.00
CA LEU A 12 1.83 34.30 -7.02
C LEU A 12 0.59 34.95 -7.67
N ARG A 13 0.75 35.90 -8.57
CA ARG A 13 -0.38 36.44 -9.33
C ARG A 13 -1.04 35.43 -10.25
N ALA A 14 -0.26 34.57 -10.90
CA ALA A 14 -0.80 33.49 -11.71
C ALA A 14 -1.54 32.43 -10.86
N ILE A 15 -1.05 32.14 -9.66
CA ILE A 15 -1.73 31.27 -8.68
C ILE A 15 -3.08 31.89 -8.26
N ALA A 16 -3.10 33.17 -7.92
CA ALA A 16 -4.33 33.85 -7.53
C ALA A 16 -5.37 33.84 -8.65
N GLU A 17 -4.93 34.06 -9.90
CA GLU A 17 -5.82 33.96 -11.07
C GLU A 17 -6.32 32.53 -11.31
N TYR A 18 -5.46 31.53 -11.11
CA TYR A 18 -5.85 30.11 -11.17
C TYR A 18 -6.89 29.77 -10.12
N ASP A 19 -6.74 30.26 -8.88
CA ASP A 19 -7.70 30.07 -7.81
C ASP A 19 -9.04 30.76 -8.06
N GLN A 20 -9.00 31.93 -8.71
CA GLN A 20 -10.21 32.69 -9.05
C GLN A 20 -11.01 32.03 -10.18
N LEU A 21 -10.34 31.56 -11.23
CA LEU A 21 -11.00 30.96 -12.40
C LEU A 21 -11.36 29.48 -12.18
N GLY A 22 -10.59 28.80 -11.33
CA GLY A 22 -10.60 27.36 -11.25
C GLY A 22 -9.75 26.69 -12.33
N ARG A 23 -9.35 25.44 -12.06
CA ARG A 23 -8.41 24.68 -12.90
C ARG A 23 -8.81 24.63 -14.38
N THR A 24 -10.03 24.17 -14.63
CA THR A 24 -10.52 23.92 -16.00
C THR A 24 -10.55 25.20 -16.84
N GLU A 25 -11.10 26.28 -16.28
CA GLU A 25 -11.22 27.57 -16.98
C GLU A 25 -9.86 28.22 -17.17
N PHE A 26 -8.97 28.16 -16.17
CA PHE A 26 -7.61 28.69 -16.27
C PHE A 26 -6.83 27.97 -17.39
N LEU A 27 -6.84 26.64 -17.41
CA LEU A 27 -6.17 25.85 -18.44
C LEU A 27 -6.68 26.19 -19.83
N ALA A 28 -8.01 26.28 -19.99
CA ALA A 28 -8.64 26.66 -21.25
C ALA A 28 -8.28 28.08 -21.70
N ALA A 29 -8.28 29.06 -20.78
CA ALA A 29 -7.97 30.45 -21.06
C ALA A 29 -6.54 30.65 -21.61
N TYR A 30 -5.59 29.84 -21.14
CA TYR A 30 -4.18 29.88 -21.55
C TYR A 30 -3.80 28.79 -22.56
N GLY A 31 -4.73 27.92 -22.96
CA GLY A 31 -4.51 26.85 -23.93
C GLY A 31 -3.62 25.71 -23.44
N PHE A 32 -3.48 25.53 -22.12
CA PHE A 32 -2.69 24.46 -21.53
C PHE A 32 -3.53 23.21 -21.26
N SER A 33 -2.87 22.06 -21.34
CA SER A 33 -3.39 20.81 -20.80
C SER A 33 -2.92 20.63 -19.36
N GLU A 34 -3.53 19.72 -18.64
CA GLU A 34 -3.16 19.33 -17.28
C GLU A 34 -1.68 18.89 -17.17
N SER A 35 -1.07 19.16 -16.05
CA SER A 35 0.33 18.80 -15.80
C SER A 35 0.47 17.29 -15.52
N LEU A 36 1.19 16.58 -16.40
CA LEU A 36 1.38 15.14 -16.33
C LEU A 36 2.54 14.67 -15.45
N SER A 37 3.51 15.55 -15.20
CA SER A 37 4.79 15.14 -14.60
C SER A 37 5.26 16.01 -13.44
N TYR A 38 4.94 17.29 -13.46
CA TYR A 38 5.39 18.25 -12.44
C TYR A 38 4.26 19.15 -12.01
N VAL A 39 4.06 19.27 -10.69
CA VAL A 39 3.10 20.19 -10.09
C VAL A 39 3.82 21.15 -9.15
N LEU A 40 3.36 22.40 -9.15
CA LEU A 40 3.76 23.41 -8.17
C LEU A 40 2.96 23.19 -6.90
N ILE A 41 3.63 23.21 -5.73
CA ILE A 41 2.97 23.16 -4.42
C ILE A 41 3.07 24.54 -3.78
N HIS A 42 1.92 25.10 -3.39
CA HIS A 42 1.82 26.35 -2.65
C HIS A 42 0.70 26.25 -1.63
N GLU A 43 0.99 26.56 -0.36
CA GLU A 43 0.03 26.51 0.76
C GLU A 43 -0.79 25.21 0.86
N GLY A 44 -0.12 24.06 0.65
CA GLY A 44 -0.75 22.74 0.70
C GLY A 44 -1.58 22.37 -0.52
N ARG A 45 -1.75 23.27 -1.49
CA ARG A 45 -2.45 23.06 -2.76
C ARG A 45 -1.45 22.82 -3.88
N TRP A 46 -1.90 22.14 -4.93
CA TRP A 46 -1.08 21.90 -6.12
C TRP A 46 -1.66 22.56 -7.36
N TYR A 47 -0.79 22.95 -8.27
CA TYR A 47 -1.12 23.71 -9.47
C TYR A 47 -0.38 23.16 -10.68
N ASP A 48 -0.96 23.31 -11.86
CA ASP A 48 -0.36 22.89 -13.12
C ASP A 48 0.88 23.72 -13.46
N SER A 49 2.07 23.19 -13.18
CA SER A 49 3.33 23.92 -13.20
C SER A 49 3.60 24.62 -14.53
N LYS A 50 3.30 23.96 -15.65
CA LYS A 50 3.52 24.53 -16.98
C LYS A 50 2.56 25.69 -17.27
N ALA A 51 1.30 25.55 -16.88
CA ALA A 51 0.28 26.58 -17.09
C ALA A 51 0.55 27.80 -16.20
N ILE A 52 0.91 27.61 -14.93
CA ILE A 52 1.31 28.69 -14.03
C ILE A 52 2.49 29.47 -14.59
N VAL A 53 3.52 28.80 -15.08
CA VAL A 53 4.68 29.46 -15.70
C VAL A 53 4.27 30.24 -16.94
N GLY A 54 3.45 29.68 -17.81
CA GLY A 54 2.94 30.34 -19.01
C GLY A 54 2.17 31.63 -18.69
N ALA A 55 1.24 31.53 -17.72
CA ALA A 55 0.46 32.68 -17.28
C ALA A 55 1.33 33.72 -16.54
N ALA A 56 2.25 33.29 -15.66
CA ALA A 56 3.14 34.19 -14.90
C ALA A 56 3.97 35.08 -15.80
N HIS A 57 4.40 34.60 -16.96
CA HIS A 57 5.22 35.35 -17.92
C HIS A 57 4.55 36.65 -18.37
N LYS A 58 3.22 36.77 -18.38
CA LYS A 58 2.52 37.98 -18.75
C LYS A 58 2.80 39.14 -17.77
N TRP A 59 2.98 38.83 -16.49
CA TRP A 59 3.19 39.82 -15.45
C TRP A 59 4.60 40.42 -15.48
N ASP A 60 5.59 39.62 -15.89
CA ASP A 60 6.98 40.07 -16.01
C ASP A 60 7.33 40.64 -17.40
N HIS A 61 6.67 40.13 -18.44
CA HIS A 61 7.07 40.40 -19.84
C HIS A 61 5.92 40.83 -20.76
N GLY A 62 4.74 41.15 -20.22
CA GLY A 62 3.59 41.71 -20.96
C GLY A 62 2.78 40.73 -21.79
N ARG A 63 3.21 39.46 -21.90
CA ARG A 63 2.42 38.41 -22.59
C ARG A 63 2.56 37.04 -21.91
N ALA A 64 1.53 36.21 -21.99
CA ALA A 64 1.62 34.83 -21.60
C ALA A 64 2.44 34.01 -22.63
N LEU A 65 3.09 32.93 -22.18
CA LEU A 65 3.71 31.95 -23.08
C LEU A 65 2.67 30.94 -23.54
N LEU A 66 2.79 30.53 -24.78
CA LEU A 66 1.97 29.41 -25.32
C LEU A 66 2.57 28.06 -24.95
N PRO A 67 1.76 26.99 -24.89
CA PRO A 67 2.23 25.65 -24.58
C PRO A 67 3.38 25.13 -25.45
N ALA A 68 3.41 25.53 -26.72
CA ALA A 68 4.43 25.10 -27.67
C ALA A 68 5.79 25.85 -27.52
N GLU A 69 5.83 26.97 -26.78
CA GLU A 69 7.04 27.80 -26.66
C GLU A 69 8.04 27.23 -25.63
N PHE A 70 7.62 26.34 -24.73
CA PHE A 70 8.48 25.76 -23.71
C PHE A 70 8.01 24.41 -23.22
N SER A 71 8.91 23.68 -22.56
CA SER A 71 8.60 22.36 -21.95
C SER A 71 8.20 22.49 -20.47
N GLY A 72 7.30 21.64 -20.01
CA GLY A 72 6.97 21.48 -18.58
C GLY A 72 8.01 20.71 -17.77
N GLY A 73 9.04 20.16 -18.44
CA GLY A 73 10.01 19.24 -17.85
C GLY A 73 10.93 19.82 -16.78
N LYS A 74 11.78 18.92 -16.24
CA LYS A 74 12.69 19.16 -15.11
C LYS A 74 13.56 20.43 -15.29
N ASP A 75 14.06 20.65 -16.50
CA ASP A 75 15.04 21.71 -16.80
C ASP A 75 14.38 23.00 -17.31
N HIS A 76 13.06 23.06 -17.43
CA HIS A 76 12.28 24.17 -17.95
C HIS A 76 11.31 24.71 -16.88
N ALA A 77 10.00 24.53 -17.02
CA ALA A 77 9.01 25.09 -16.11
C ALA A 77 9.27 24.72 -14.64
N ALA A 78 9.58 23.46 -14.36
CA ALA A 78 9.89 23.02 -13.01
C ALA A 78 11.14 23.69 -12.43
N ALA A 79 12.19 23.89 -13.24
CA ALA A 79 13.40 24.59 -12.81
C ALA A 79 13.16 26.08 -12.57
N TRP A 80 12.31 26.72 -13.38
CA TRP A 80 12.02 28.16 -13.22
C TRP A 80 11.22 28.40 -11.94
N LEU A 81 10.22 27.58 -11.65
CA LEU A 81 9.45 27.66 -10.40
C LEU A 81 10.33 27.41 -9.16
N LYS A 82 11.25 26.44 -9.22
CA LYS A 82 12.21 26.22 -8.14
C LYS A 82 13.13 27.42 -7.92
N ARG A 83 13.62 28.05 -9.00
CA ARG A 83 14.41 29.27 -8.91
C ARG A 83 13.62 30.45 -8.34
N ALA A 84 12.32 30.53 -8.62
CA ALA A 84 11.41 31.51 -8.02
C ALA A 84 11.04 31.15 -6.55
N GLY A 85 11.64 30.13 -5.95
CA GLY A 85 11.47 29.74 -4.55
C GLY A 85 10.22 28.94 -4.24
N PHE A 86 9.68 28.22 -5.23
CA PHE A 86 8.53 27.33 -5.05
C PHE A 86 8.93 25.87 -4.96
N THR A 87 8.16 25.10 -4.22
CA THR A 87 8.27 23.62 -4.21
C THR A 87 7.60 23.04 -5.44
N VAL A 88 8.34 22.22 -6.19
CA VAL A 88 7.82 21.48 -7.34
C VAL A 88 8.02 19.99 -7.09
N LYS A 89 6.90 19.25 -7.10
CA LYS A 89 6.90 17.79 -6.99
C LYS A 89 6.73 17.14 -8.36
N THR A 90 7.29 15.94 -8.49
CA THR A 90 7.03 15.08 -9.65
C THR A 90 5.76 14.29 -9.36
N VAL A 91 4.77 14.37 -10.22
CA VAL A 91 3.58 13.52 -10.17
C VAL A 91 3.91 12.24 -10.95
N LYS A 92 4.52 11.30 -10.27
CA LYS A 92 4.66 9.93 -10.74
C LYS A 92 3.49 9.15 -10.12
N ASN A 93 2.73 8.42 -10.94
CA ASN A 93 1.75 7.49 -10.39
C ASN A 93 2.44 6.54 -9.41
N PRO A 94 1.81 6.21 -8.30
CA PRO A 94 2.38 5.28 -7.32
C PRO A 94 2.70 3.94 -7.97
N ASP A 95 3.72 3.28 -7.45
CA ASP A 95 4.10 1.96 -7.90
C ASP A 95 2.92 0.98 -7.68
N TRP A 96 2.89 -0.10 -8.43
CA TRP A 96 1.83 -1.09 -8.33
C TRP A 96 1.88 -1.80 -6.99
N ALA A 97 0.76 -1.81 -6.28
CA ALA A 97 0.60 -2.55 -5.04
C ALA A 97 0.32 -4.03 -5.33
N ARG A 98 0.60 -4.90 -4.35
CA ARG A 98 0.38 -6.33 -4.46
C ARG A 98 -1.08 -6.67 -4.84
N ASP A 99 -2.07 -6.02 -4.21
CA ASP A 99 -3.49 -6.21 -4.49
C ASP A 99 -3.84 -5.93 -5.96
N GLU A 100 -3.29 -4.88 -6.53
CA GLU A 100 -3.49 -4.50 -7.92
C GLU A 100 -2.88 -5.54 -8.86
N ILE A 101 -1.69 -6.05 -8.52
CA ILE A 101 -0.99 -7.08 -9.30
C ILE A 101 -1.73 -8.41 -9.19
N ILE A 102 -2.29 -8.76 -8.05
CA ILE A 102 -3.14 -9.96 -7.87
C ILE A 102 -4.31 -9.94 -8.85
N LEU A 103 -5.02 -8.81 -8.96
CA LEU A 103 -6.13 -8.67 -9.90
C LEU A 103 -5.67 -8.74 -11.36
N ALA A 104 -4.55 -8.10 -11.70
CA ALA A 104 -3.99 -8.16 -13.05
C ALA A 104 -3.50 -9.57 -13.40
N CYS A 105 -2.86 -10.29 -12.48
CA CYS A 105 -2.37 -11.65 -12.67
C CYS A 105 -3.53 -12.64 -12.87
N ARG A 106 -4.63 -12.50 -12.13
CA ARG A 106 -5.85 -13.28 -12.37
C ARG A 106 -6.36 -13.12 -13.80
N LEU A 107 -6.35 -11.90 -14.32
CA LEU A 107 -6.78 -11.62 -15.69
C LEU A 107 -5.84 -12.29 -16.70
N VAL A 108 -4.53 -12.21 -16.50
CA VAL A 108 -3.52 -12.87 -17.36
C VAL A 108 -3.67 -14.40 -17.32
N MET A 109 -3.86 -14.98 -16.13
CA MET A 109 -4.10 -16.42 -15.97
C MET A 109 -5.38 -16.85 -16.73
N ALA A 110 -6.48 -16.12 -16.56
CA ALA A 110 -7.75 -16.39 -17.27
C ALA A 110 -7.61 -16.23 -18.80
N ASN A 111 -6.61 -15.49 -19.28
CA ASN A 111 -6.27 -15.33 -20.71
C ASN A 111 -5.21 -16.34 -21.19
N GLY A 112 -4.97 -17.43 -20.47
CA GLY A 112 -3.98 -18.44 -20.82
C GLY A 112 -2.55 -17.94 -20.77
N TRP A 113 -2.23 -17.14 -19.75
CA TRP A 113 -0.92 -16.53 -19.49
C TRP A 113 -0.41 -15.62 -20.63
N LYS A 114 -1.34 -15.01 -21.36
CA LYS A 114 -1.02 -14.05 -22.43
C LYS A 114 -1.42 -12.65 -22.00
N GLY A 115 -0.61 -11.64 -22.38
CA GLY A 115 -0.94 -10.23 -22.21
C GLY A 115 -2.19 -9.85 -22.99
N LEU A 116 -2.84 -8.75 -22.59
CA LEU A 116 -4.06 -8.24 -23.20
C LEU A 116 -3.84 -6.79 -23.66
N ASP A 117 -4.48 -6.42 -24.76
CA ASP A 117 -4.41 -5.06 -25.31
C ASP A 117 -5.31 -4.08 -24.54
N ALA A 118 -4.99 -2.80 -24.64
CA ALA A 118 -5.71 -1.73 -23.93
C ALA A 118 -7.20 -1.60 -24.33
N ASN A 119 -7.57 -2.07 -25.53
CA ASN A 119 -8.96 -2.05 -26.04
C ASN A 119 -9.74 -3.32 -25.64
N ASP A 120 -9.12 -4.29 -24.98
CA ASP A 120 -9.84 -5.46 -24.46
C ASP A 120 -10.77 -5.01 -23.35
N GLN A 121 -12.05 -5.39 -23.44
CA GLN A 121 -13.07 -4.98 -22.49
C GLN A 121 -12.72 -5.35 -21.04
N ARG A 122 -12.07 -6.49 -20.83
CA ARG A 122 -11.60 -6.97 -19.51
C ARG A 122 -10.50 -6.07 -18.93
N VAL A 123 -9.67 -5.48 -19.80
CA VAL A 123 -8.62 -4.51 -19.38
C VAL A 123 -9.26 -3.18 -18.97
N ILE A 124 -10.30 -2.75 -19.70
CA ILE A 124 -11.06 -1.54 -19.36
C ILE A 124 -11.76 -1.72 -18.02
N GLU A 125 -12.47 -2.82 -17.82
CA GLU A 125 -13.16 -3.15 -16.56
C GLU A 125 -12.19 -3.24 -15.38
N LEU A 126 -11.01 -3.84 -15.58
CA LEU A 126 -9.97 -3.88 -14.56
C LEU A 126 -9.40 -2.48 -14.28
N SER A 127 -9.22 -1.64 -15.30
CA SER A 127 -8.79 -0.25 -15.15
C SER A 127 -9.76 0.52 -14.24
N ASP A 128 -11.05 0.44 -14.51
CA ASP A 128 -12.09 1.11 -13.73
C ASP A 128 -12.08 0.62 -12.26
N LEU A 129 -11.97 -0.69 -12.06
CA LEU A 129 -11.88 -1.28 -10.73
C LEU A 129 -10.65 -0.81 -9.95
N LEU A 130 -9.47 -0.78 -10.60
CA LEU A 130 -8.21 -0.35 -9.97
C LEU A 130 -8.24 1.13 -9.57
N GLN A 131 -8.93 1.97 -10.33
CA GLN A 131 -9.10 3.38 -10.01
C GLN A 131 -9.96 3.61 -8.76
N LEU A 132 -10.88 2.68 -8.45
CA LEU A 132 -11.71 2.72 -7.25
C LEU A 132 -10.98 2.19 -5.99
N MET A 133 -9.81 1.53 -6.14
CA MET A 133 -9.11 0.94 -4.99
C MET A 133 -8.65 2.00 -3.99
N PRO A 134 -8.92 1.82 -2.68
CA PRO A 134 -8.54 2.76 -1.62
C PRO A 134 -7.10 2.55 -1.13
N ILE A 135 -6.17 2.21 -2.01
CA ILE A 135 -4.75 1.95 -1.68
C ILE A 135 -3.92 3.23 -1.76
N HIS A 136 -4.09 3.97 -2.85
CA HIS A 136 -3.31 5.18 -3.12
C HIS A 136 -4.16 6.42 -2.84
N SER A 137 -3.53 7.49 -2.37
CA SER A 137 -4.20 8.77 -2.20
C SER A 137 -4.54 9.39 -3.55
N GLU A 138 -5.68 10.06 -3.66
CA GLU A 138 -6.07 10.77 -4.89
C GLU A 138 -5.04 11.85 -5.30
N VAL A 139 -4.39 12.49 -4.31
CA VAL A 139 -3.35 13.49 -4.57
C VAL A 139 -2.07 12.91 -5.20
N ASP A 140 -1.87 11.61 -5.11
CA ASP A 140 -0.72 10.91 -5.71
C ASP A 140 -1.03 10.33 -7.09
N ARG A 141 -2.28 10.45 -7.57
CA ARG A 141 -2.74 9.92 -8.84
C ARG A 141 -2.76 11.02 -9.90
N ASN A 142 -2.23 10.74 -11.08
CA ASN A 142 -2.44 11.60 -12.25
C ASN A 142 -3.52 11.00 -13.17
N GLU A 143 -3.93 11.74 -14.21
CA GLU A 143 -4.95 11.33 -15.18
C GLU A 143 -4.68 9.98 -15.89
N LYS A 144 -3.42 9.51 -15.86
CA LYS A 144 -3.03 8.20 -16.42
C LYS A 144 -2.94 7.11 -15.35
N PHE A 145 -3.41 7.42 -14.12
CA PHE A 145 -3.38 6.43 -13.04
C PHE A 145 -4.23 5.21 -13.42
N ARG A 146 -3.58 4.05 -13.49
CA ARG A 146 -4.20 2.75 -13.83
C ARG A 146 -5.13 2.79 -15.05
N ASN A 147 -4.83 3.66 -16.03
CA ASN A 147 -5.62 3.72 -17.27
C ASN A 147 -5.45 2.42 -18.08
N PRO A 148 -6.32 2.15 -19.09
CA PRO A 148 -6.26 0.89 -19.86
C PRO A 148 -4.90 0.60 -20.48
N ASN A 149 -4.16 1.61 -20.97
CA ASN A 149 -2.80 1.42 -21.49
C ASN A 149 -1.80 0.97 -20.41
N GLY A 150 -1.92 1.53 -19.19
CA GLY A 150 -1.10 1.14 -18.03
C GLY A 150 -1.41 -0.28 -17.56
N VAL A 151 -2.69 -0.65 -17.55
CA VAL A 151 -3.17 -1.99 -17.19
C VAL A 151 -2.74 -3.01 -18.24
N ALA A 152 -2.93 -2.72 -19.54
CA ALA A 152 -2.47 -3.57 -20.62
C ALA A 152 -0.97 -3.85 -20.48
N ARG A 153 -0.15 -2.79 -20.32
CA ARG A 153 1.29 -2.95 -20.11
C ARG A 153 1.60 -3.87 -18.93
N LYS A 154 0.88 -3.73 -17.80
CA LYS A 154 1.05 -4.58 -16.62
C LYS A 154 0.73 -6.06 -16.94
N THR A 155 -0.30 -6.32 -17.75
CA THR A 155 -0.61 -7.70 -18.18
C THR A 155 0.54 -8.32 -19.00
N PHE A 156 1.19 -7.54 -19.86
CA PHE A 156 2.39 -8.00 -20.58
C PHE A 156 3.59 -8.17 -19.66
N ASP A 157 3.77 -7.27 -18.66
CA ASP A 157 4.85 -7.38 -17.68
C ASP A 157 4.75 -8.69 -16.88
N ILE A 158 3.55 -9.14 -16.53
CA ILE A 158 3.28 -10.42 -15.88
C ILE A 158 3.45 -11.59 -16.85
N ALA A 159 2.79 -11.54 -18.03
CA ALA A 159 2.77 -12.61 -19.00
C ALA A 159 4.18 -12.99 -19.51
N THR A 160 5.04 -12.00 -19.74
CA THR A 160 6.40 -12.21 -20.20
C THR A 160 7.38 -12.73 -19.14
N ARG A 161 6.91 -12.86 -17.88
CA ARG A 161 7.64 -13.49 -16.77
C ARG A 161 7.19 -14.92 -16.50
N HIS A 162 6.15 -15.40 -17.19
CA HIS A 162 5.72 -16.79 -17.09
C HIS A 162 6.83 -17.75 -17.53
N PRO A 163 7.05 -18.89 -16.84
CA PRO A 163 8.14 -19.83 -17.19
C PRO A 163 8.10 -20.33 -18.65
N ASP A 164 6.92 -20.48 -19.22
CA ASP A 164 6.74 -20.93 -20.61
C ASP A 164 6.90 -19.82 -21.66
N TYR A 165 7.22 -18.59 -21.23
CA TYR A 165 7.45 -17.51 -22.16
C TYR A 165 8.91 -17.51 -22.64
N HIS A 166 9.11 -17.73 -23.94
CA HIS A 166 10.45 -17.85 -24.53
C HIS A 166 10.97 -16.57 -25.19
N GLY A 167 10.19 -15.49 -25.14
CA GLY A 167 10.58 -14.21 -25.72
C GLY A 167 11.42 -13.34 -24.76
N LYS A 168 11.78 -12.14 -25.23
CA LYS A 168 12.42 -11.14 -24.35
C LYS A 168 11.40 -10.59 -23.36
N PRO A 169 11.63 -10.72 -22.05
CA PRO A 169 10.69 -10.19 -21.05
C PRO A 169 10.65 -8.66 -21.07
N THR A 170 9.51 -8.09 -20.72
CA THR A 170 9.33 -6.66 -20.46
C THR A 170 9.92 -6.25 -19.11
N ASN A 171 9.85 -4.94 -18.78
CA ASN A 171 10.44 -4.38 -17.57
C ASN A 171 9.56 -4.57 -16.31
N GLY A 172 8.93 -5.72 -16.11
CA GLY A 172 8.17 -6.05 -14.91
C GLY A 172 9.02 -5.99 -13.64
N GLY A 173 8.41 -5.60 -12.51
CA GLY A 173 9.06 -5.50 -11.21
C GLY A 173 9.22 -6.85 -10.49
N ALA A 174 9.97 -6.85 -9.39
CA ALA A 174 10.13 -8.05 -8.53
C ALA A 174 8.79 -8.55 -7.97
N LEU A 175 7.90 -7.63 -7.61
CA LEU A 175 6.57 -7.95 -7.08
C LEU A 175 5.67 -8.64 -8.12
N ASP A 176 5.84 -8.34 -9.42
CA ASP A 176 5.12 -9.04 -10.49
C ASP A 176 5.50 -10.53 -10.52
N VAL A 177 6.80 -10.83 -10.36
CA VAL A 177 7.32 -12.19 -10.32
C VAL A 177 6.85 -12.93 -9.07
N GLU A 178 6.85 -12.25 -7.92
CA GLU A 178 6.39 -12.82 -6.66
C GLU A 178 4.92 -13.25 -6.76
N VAL A 179 4.02 -12.35 -7.20
CA VAL A 179 2.59 -12.65 -7.36
C VAL A 179 2.35 -13.72 -8.42
N LEU A 180 3.10 -13.71 -9.53
CA LEU A 180 3.04 -14.76 -10.54
C LEU A 180 3.39 -16.13 -9.94
N ASN A 181 4.47 -16.22 -9.16
CA ASN A 181 4.88 -17.47 -8.50
C ASN A 181 3.82 -17.98 -7.52
N ASP A 182 3.16 -17.07 -6.79
CA ASP A 182 2.06 -17.46 -5.90
C ASP A 182 0.89 -18.05 -6.70
N TYR A 183 0.52 -17.45 -7.84
CA TYR A 183 -0.51 -18.01 -8.72
C TYR A 183 -0.13 -19.35 -9.32
N LEU A 184 1.13 -19.55 -9.68
CA LEU A 184 1.62 -20.84 -10.20
C LEU A 184 1.62 -21.92 -9.13
N ALA A 185 1.96 -21.57 -7.89
CA ALA A 185 1.99 -22.50 -6.76
C ALA A 185 0.59 -22.83 -6.22
N LYS A 186 -0.32 -21.84 -6.17
CA LYS A 186 -1.61 -21.93 -5.49
C LYS A 186 -2.73 -21.21 -6.29
N PRO A 187 -3.05 -21.67 -7.51
CA PRO A 187 -3.94 -20.95 -8.42
C PRO A 187 -5.36 -20.74 -7.86
N THR A 188 -5.90 -21.73 -7.16
CA THR A 188 -7.25 -21.66 -6.56
C THR A 188 -7.29 -20.62 -5.44
N GLU A 189 -6.35 -20.71 -4.48
CA GLU A 189 -6.24 -19.78 -3.35
C GLU A 189 -6.08 -18.34 -3.84
N MET A 190 -5.17 -18.08 -4.79
CA MET A 190 -4.95 -16.76 -5.34
C MET A 190 -6.16 -16.22 -6.13
N THR A 191 -6.92 -17.10 -6.77
CA THR A 191 -8.17 -16.72 -7.45
C THR A 191 -9.24 -16.30 -6.44
N GLU A 192 -9.37 -16.99 -5.32
CA GLU A 192 -10.27 -16.62 -4.23
C GLU A 192 -9.87 -15.28 -3.60
N VAL A 193 -8.58 -15.08 -3.34
CA VAL A 193 -8.04 -13.79 -2.86
C VAL A 193 -8.42 -12.65 -3.82
N ALA A 194 -8.22 -12.83 -5.12
CA ALA A 194 -8.59 -11.83 -6.12
C ALA A 194 -10.11 -11.55 -6.14
N GLN A 195 -10.94 -12.57 -5.97
CA GLN A 195 -12.40 -12.42 -5.88
C GLN A 195 -12.82 -11.61 -4.65
N LEU A 196 -12.22 -11.90 -3.49
CA LEU A 196 -12.49 -11.18 -2.25
C LEU A 196 -12.08 -9.70 -2.35
N ILE A 197 -10.93 -9.39 -2.99
CA ILE A 197 -10.51 -8.02 -3.24
C ILE A 197 -11.54 -7.34 -4.15
N GLN A 198 -11.86 -7.93 -5.29
CA GLN A 198 -12.83 -7.39 -6.25
C GLN A 198 -14.19 -7.12 -5.60
N GLN A 199 -14.73 -8.11 -4.89
CA GLN A 199 -16.01 -8.01 -4.20
C GLN A 199 -15.98 -6.88 -3.15
N GLY A 200 -14.96 -6.83 -2.30
CA GLY A 200 -14.86 -5.80 -1.26
C GLY A 200 -14.72 -4.37 -1.82
N ILE A 201 -14.18 -4.21 -3.04
CA ILE A 201 -14.18 -2.91 -3.74
C ILE A 201 -15.58 -2.61 -4.26
N THR A 202 -16.23 -3.57 -4.91
CA THR A 202 -17.55 -3.39 -5.53
C THR A 202 -18.64 -3.10 -4.49
N THR A 203 -18.59 -3.74 -3.32
CA THR A 203 -19.54 -3.52 -2.22
C THR A 203 -19.26 -2.26 -1.40
N GLY A 204 -18.09 -1.65 -1.57
CA GLY A 204 -17.65 -0.51 -0.76
C GLY A 204 -17.10 -0.87 0.62
N ASP A 205 -17.04 -2.15 0.98
CA ASP A 205 -16.59 -2.61 2.29
C ASP A 205 -15.13 -2.24 2.57
N LEU A 206 -14.28 -2.32 1.54
CA LEU A 206 -12.86 -2.00 1.67
C LEU A 206 -12.59 -0.48 1.71
N GLN A 207 -13.46 0.35 1.10
CA GLN A 207 -13.36 1.81 1.15
C GLN A 207 -13.67 2.37 2.54
N SER A 208 -14.56 1.70 3.28
CA SER A 208 -15.01 2.12 4.62
C SER A 208 -14.03 1.73 5.74
N LEU A 209 -12.98 0.96 5.45
CA LEU A 209 -12.02 0.51 6.45
C LEU A 209 -11.16 1.68 6.97
N PRO A 210 -10.97 1.80 8.30
CA PRO A 210 -10.08 2.79 8.87
C PRO A 210 -8.66 2.67 8.29
N ARG A 211 -8.05 3.81 7.99
CA ARG A 211 -6.64 3.89 7.59
C ARG A 211 -5.69 3.97 8.79
N ASP A 212 -6.24 3.98 10.00
CA ASP A 212 -5.49 4.05 11.25
C ASP A 212 -4.55 2.84 11.36
N GLY A 213 -3.26 3.11 11.49
CA GLY A 213 -2.23 2.08 11.62
C GLY A 213 -1.64 1.58 10.29
N GLU A 214 -1.72 2.33 9.20
CA GLU A 214 -1.03 2.01 7.94
C GLU A 214 0.49 1.82 8.14
N GLU A 215 1.11 2.62 9.02
CA GLU A 215 2.51 2.43 9.42
C GLU A 215 2.76 1.07 10.08
N ALA A 216 1.77 0.53 10.80
CA ALA A 216 1.87 -0.80 11.40
C ALA A 216 1.76 -1.94 10.37
N LEU A 217 1.18 -1.69 9.19
CA LEU A 217 1.07 -2.71 8.14
C LEU A 217 2.42 -3.04 7.49
N ASP A 218 3.40 -2.14 7.55
CA ASP A 218 4.74 -2.38 7.00
C ASP A 218 5.50 -3.44 7.82
N ASP A 219 5.11 -3.65 9.08
CA ASP A 219 5.66 -4.71 9.95
C ASP A 219 5.03 -6.09 9.70
N TYR A 220 3.93 -6.16 8.93
CA TYR A 220 3.21 -7.41 8.67
C TYR A 220 3.45 -7.91 7.24
N SER A 221 3.55 -9.23 7.12
CA SER A 221 3.46 -9.88 5.81
C SER A 221 2.00 -9.87 5.35
N ALA A 222 1.74 -9.34 4.16
CA ALA A 222 0.41 -9.29 3.57
C ALA A 222 0.33 -10.13 2.28
N PRO A 223 0.40 -11.48 2.37
CA PRO A 223 0.35 -12.35 1.19
C PRO A 223 -0.95 -12.21 0.41
N GLU A 224 -2.04 -11.92 1.11
CA GLU A 224 -3.38 -11.67 0.53
C GLU A 224 -3.55 -10.23 0.01
N GLY A 225 -2.50 -9.39 0.12
CA GLY A 225 -2.56 -7.97 -0.20
C GLY A 225 -2.93 -7.08 1.00
N ARG A 226 -2.67 -5.77 0.86
CA ARG A 226 -2.89 -4.79 1.95
C ARG A 226 -4.36 -4.60 2.31
N LEU A 227 -5.27 -4.67 1.34
CA LEU A 227 -6.70 -4.44 1.57
C LEU A 227 -7.32 -5.54 2.42
N LEU A 228 -7.04 -6.80 2.09
CA LEU A 228 -7.55 -7.93 2.89
C LEU A 228 -6.89 -8.00 4.25
N MET A 229 -5.60 -7.66 4.35
CA MET A 229 -4.92 -7.51 5.64
C MET A 229 -5.58 -6.44 6.50
N ARG A 230 -5.90 -5.26 5.93
CA ARG A 230 -6.62 -4.20 6.65
C ARG A 230 -7.99 -4.67 7.12
N ARG A 231 -8.72 -5.40 6.28
CA ARG A 231 -10.01 -6.02 6.64
C ARG A 231 -9.85 -7.03 7.77
N HIS A 232 -8.82 -7.87 7.72
CA HIS A 232 -8.49 -8.83 8.77
C HIS A 232 -8.23 -8.14 10.11
N LEU A 233 -7.30 -7.19 10.15
CA LEU A 233 -6.97 -6.42 11.35
C LEU A 233 -8.17 -5.60 11.87
N SER A 234 -9.02 -5.07 11.00
CA SER A 234 -10.25 -4.38 11.41
C SER A 234 -11.23 -5.33 12.11
N ARG A 235 -11.36 -6.58 11.63
CA ARG A 235 -12.18 -7.61 12.30
C ARG A 235 -11.60 -8.02 13.65
N GLU A 236 -10.27 -8.15 13.76
CA GLU A 236 -9.60 -8.46 15.03
C GLU A 236 -9.76 -7.35 16.07
N ARG A 237 -9.84 -6.09 15.63
CA ARG A 237 -10.13 -4.93 16.48
C ARG A 237 -11.60 -4.81 16.86
N ASN A 238 -12.48 -5.73 16.45
CA ASN A 238 -13.89 -5.72 16.81
C ASN A 238 -14.07 -5.90 18.32
N LYS A 239 -14.32 -4.79 19.01
CA LYS A 239 -14.46 -4.74 20.46
C LYS A 239 -15.57 -5.66 21.00
N SER A 240 -16.64 -5.89 20.23
CA SER A 240 -17.75 -6.75 20.64
C SER A 240 -17.35 -8.22 20.63
N LEU A 241 -16.72 -8.71 19.56
CA LEU A 241 -16.24 -10.09 19.45
C LEU A 241 -15.17 -10.38 20.52
N ARG A 242 -14.21 -9.45 20.70
CA ARG A 242 -13.20 -9.57 21.75
C ARG A 242 -13.84 -9.69 23.14
N LYS A 243 -14.79 -8.79 23.48
CA LYS A 243 -15.52 -8.84 24.77
C LYS A 243 -16.26 -10.18 24.95
N GLN A 244 -16.92 -10.67 23.93
CA GLN A 244 -17.64 -11.96 23.97
C GLN A 244 -16.68 -13.13 24.17
N LYS A 245 -15.53 -13.16 23.49
CA LYS A 245 -14.51 -14.21 23.64
C LYS A 245 -13.92 -14.19 25.05
N ILE A 246 -13.51 -13.03 25.55
CA ILE A 246 -13.03 -12.85 26.93
C ILE A 246 -14.07 -13.34 27.95
N ALA A 247 -15.31 -12.87 27.84
CA ALA A 247 -16.38 -13.28 28.73
C ALA A 247 -16.66 -14.80 28.68
N ALA A 248 -16.50 -15.42 27.53
CA ALA A 248 -16.67 -16.88 27.37
C ALA A 248 -15.55 -17.64 28.11
N VAL A 249 -14.29 -17.19 28.00
CA VAL A 249 -13.15 -17.81 28.69
C VAL A 249 -13.30 -17.66 30.22
N LEU A 250 -13.61 -16.47 30.70
CA LEU A 250 -13.78 -16.21 32.15
C LEU A 250 -14.95 -17.01 32.74
N ARG A 251 -16.09 -17.14 32.03
CA ARG A 251 -17.23 -17.94 32.49
C ARG A 251 -16.90 -19.43 32.63
N GLN A 252 -15.92 -19.93 31.87
CA GLN A 252 -15.44 -21.31 31.96
C GLN A 252 -14.36 -21.50 33.05
N GLY A 253 -14.12 -20.47 33.88
CA GLY A 253 -13.08 -20.49 34.91
C GLY A 253 -11.66 -20.36 34.36
N GLY A 254 -11.50 -19.96 33.07
CA GLY A 254 -10.20 -19.71 32.44
C GLY A 254 -9.59 -18.38 32.86
N ARG A 255 -8.28 -18.23 32.70
CA ARG A 255 -7.53 -16.99 32.89
C ARG A 255 -7.27 -16.32 31.53
N LEU A 256 -7.03 -15.01 31.52
CA LEU A 256 -6.73 -14.25 30.32
C LEU A 256 -5.23 -14.33 29.97
N SER A 257 -4.74 -15.53 29.74
CA SER A 257 -3.36 -15.76 29.33
C SER A 257 -3.25 -16.02 27.83
N CYS A 258 -2.08 -15.70 27.28
CA CYS A 258 -1.76 -15.94 25.85
C CYS A 258 -1.79 -17.44 25.53
N GLU A 259 -2.66 -17.85 24.60
CA GLU A 259 -2.77 -19.26 24.16
C GLU A 259 -1.50 -19.80 23.49
N VAL A 260 -0.57 -18.93 23.10
CA VAL A 260 0.73 -19.28 22.49
C VAL A 260 1.81 -19.41 23.54
N CYS A 261 2.08 -18.37 24.35
CA CYS A 261 3.25 -18.32 25.22
C CYS A 261 2.95 -18.34 26.71
N GLY A 262 1.64 -18.31 27.08
CA GLY A 262 1.21 -18.30 28.46
C GLY A 262 1.32 -16.96 29.18
N PHE A 263 1.74 -15.87 28.48
CA PHE A 263 1.89 -14.55 29.08
C PHE A 263 0.52 -14.01 29.57
N ASP A 264 0.48 -13.56 30.79
CA ASP A 264 -0.71 -12.98 31.44
C ASP A 264 -0.41 -11.52 31.80
N PHE A 265 -1.20 -10.60 31.26
CA PHE A 265 -0.96 -9.17 31.46
C PHE A 265 -1.27 -8.73 32.88
N GLU A 266 -2.28 -9.28 33.52
CA GLU A 266 -2.63 -8.96 34.92
C GLU A 266 -1.54 -9.46 35.88
N GLU A 267 -1.00 -10.65 35.67
CA GLU A 267 0.07 -11.20 36.48
C GLU A 267 1.36 -10.35 36.40
N VAL A 268 1.66 -9.79 35.21
CA VAL A 268 2.90 -9.02 34.99
C VAL A 268 2.72 -7.54 35.34
N TYR A 269 1.56 -6.93 35.02
CA TYR A 269 1.33 -5.48 35.14
C TYR A 269 0.31 -5.09 36.21
N GLY A 270 -0.20 -6.04 36.98
CA GLY A 270 -1.24 -5.81 37.98
C GLY A 270 -2.51 -5.24 37.37
N GLU A 271 -3.18 -4.33 38.08
CA GLU A 271 -4.41 -3.67 37.65
C GLU A 271 -4.33 -3.06 36.24
N ARG A 272 -3.15 -2.63 35.81
CA ARG A 272 -2.95 -2.07 34.47
C ARG A 272 -3.13 -3.10 33.36
N GLY A 273 -2.89 -4.36 33.67
CA GLY A 273 -3.02 -5.50 32.76
C GLY A 273 -4.40 -6.16 32.82
N ASP A 274 -5.24 -5.79 33.78
CA ASP A 274 -6.53 -6.43 33.97
C ASP A 274 -7.42 -6.34 32.72
N GLY A 275 -7.98 -7.48 32.31
CA GLY A 275 -8.84 -7.60 31.16
C GLY A 275 -8.17 -7.34 29.81
N TYR A 276 -6.82 -7.14 29.76
CA TYR A 276 -6.09 -6.89 28.52
C TYR A 276 -5.55 -8.19 27.92
N ILE A 277 -6.01 -8.50 26.72
CA ILE A 277 -5.48 -9.55 25.83
C ILE A 277 -5.92 -9.22 24.40
N GLU A 278 -5.16 -9.59 23.39
CA GLU A 278 -5.55 -9.42 22.00
C GLU A 278 -6.32 -10.64 21.49
N CYS A 279 -7.14 -10.44 20.47
CA CYS A 279 -7.98 -11.47 19.88
C CYS A 279 -7.60 -11.67 18.42
N HIS A 280 -7.20 -12.89 18.06
CA HIS A 280 -6.72 -13.24 16.73
C HIS A 280 -7.68 -14.23 16.05
N HIS A 281 -7.93 -14.07 14.75
CA HIS A 281 -8.68 -15.03 13.94
C HIS A 281 -7.77 -16.18 13.50
N VAL A 282 -8.10 -17.39 13.95
CA VAL A 282 -7.31 -18.60 13.67
C VAL A 282 -7.41 -19.03 12.21
N VAL A 283 -8.56 -18.76 11.58
CA VAL A 283 -8.84 -19.11 10.19
C VAL A 283 -8.64 -17.87 9.30
N PRO A 284 -7.77 -17.93 8.28
CA PRO A 284 -7.61 -16.85 7.31
C PRO A 284 -8.93 -16.46 6.63
N LEU A 285 -9.06 -15.19 6.21
CA LEU A 285 -10.31 -14.68 5.62
C LEU A 285 -10.75 -15.42 4.35
N HIS A 286 -9.80 -15.87 3.54
CA HIS A 286 -10.08 -16.61 2.31
C HIS A 286 -10.64 -18.02 2.59
N GLU A 287 -10.32 -18.62 3.74
CA GLU A 287 -10.86 -19.89 4.18
C GLU A 287 -12.18 -19.75 4.93
N ALA A 288 -12.40 -18.62 5.62
CA ALA A 288 -13.56 -18.40 6.48
C ALA A 288 -14.87 -18.09 5.72
N GLY A 289 -14.78 -17.72 4.43
CA GLY A 289 -15.94 -17.30 3.62
C GLY A 289 -16.68 -16.08 4.20
N GLU A 290 -17.92 -15.82 3.73
CA GLU A 290 -18.79 -14.74 4.22
C GLU A 290 -19.51 -15.07 5.55
N GLY A 291 -19.15 -16.16 6.21
CA GLY A 291 -19.77 -16.60 7.45
C GLY A 291 -19.56 -15.68 8.65
N ARG A 292 -20.47 -15.75 9.63
CA ARG A 292 -20.29 -15.09 10.93
C ARG A 292 -19.14 -15.75 11.68
N THR A 293 -18.17 -14.96 12.13
CA THR A 293 -17.08 -15.42 13.01
C THR A 293 -17.66 -16.09 14.27
N ARG A 294 -17.30 -17.32 14.53
CA ARG A 294 -17.63 -18.05 15.77
C ARG A 294 -16.58 -17.78 16.82
N LEU A 295 -16.94 -17.83 18.10
CA LEU A 295 -15.97 -17.65 19.19
C LEU A 295 -14.86 -18.73 19.19
N GLY A 296 -15.11 -19.89 18.60
CA GLY A 296 -14.12 -20.96 18.39
C GLY A 296 -13.05 -20.62 17.34
N ASP A 297 -13.37 -19.70 16.42
CA ASP A 297 -12.44 -19.26 15.36
C ASP A 297 -11.47 -18.18 15.88
N LEU A 298 -11.58 -17.82 17.17
CA LEU A 298 -10.79 -16.77 17.81
C LEU A 298 -9.86 -17.37 18.86
N ALA A 299 -8.61 -16.91 18.88
CA ALA A 299 -7.62 -17.20 19.92
C ALA A 299 -7.29 -15.93 20.71
N LEU A 300 -7.06 -16.07 22.01
CA LEU A 300 -6.56 -14.98 22.87
C LEU A 300 -5.03 -15.06 22.90
N ILE A 301 -4.36 -14.04 22.41
CA ILE A 301 -2.90 -14.00 22.32
C ILE A 301 -2.34 -12.67 22.78
N CYS A 302 -1.09 -12.63 23.26
CA CYS A 302 -0.44 -11.37 23.60
C CYS A 302 0.01 -10.62 22.36
N ALA A 303 0.23 -9.30 22.48
CA ALA A 303 0.64 -8.44 21.38
C ALA A 303 1.92 -8.93 20.65
N ASN A 304 2.87 -9.51 21.38
CA ASN A 304 4.09 -10.05 20.78
C ASN A 304 3.81 -11.28 19.91
N CYS A 305 3.02 -12.22 20.41
CA CYS A 305 2.64 -13.41 19.64
C CYS A 305 1.76 -13.04 18.45
N HIS A 306 0.87 -12.08 18.60
CA HIS A 306 0.03 -11.57 17.53
C HIS A 306 0.88 -10.98 16.38
N ARG A 307 1.86 -10.14 16.70
CA ARG A 307 2.80 -9.64 15.69
C ARG A 307 3.60 -10.75 15.03
N MET A 308 4.00 -11.79 15.77
CA MET A 308 4.78 -12.90 15.22
C MET A 308 3.97 -13.78 14.28
N VAL A 309 2.67 -13.97 14.53
CA VAL A 309 1.78 -14.66 13.60
C VAL A 309 1.81 -13.96 12.23
N HIS A 310 1.64 -12.64 12.21
CA HIS A 310 1.50 -11.89 10.96
C HIS A 310 2.81 -11.46 10.31
N ARG A 311 3.97 -11.71 10.94
CA ARG A 311 5.24 -11.13 10.48
C ARG A 311 5.72 -11.68 9.14
N ARG A 312 5.54 -12.95 8.87
CA ARG A 312 5.99 -13.62 7.62
C ARG A 312 5.01 -14.71 7.21
N ALA A 313 4.69 -14.75 5.92
CA ALA A 313 3.94 -15.84 5.32
C ALA A 313 4.82 -17.11 5.14
N PRO A 314 4.23 -18.32 5.18
CA PRO A 314 2.85 -18.59 5.58
C PRO A 314 2.62 -18.29 7.07
N TRP A 315 1.44 -17.80 7.43
CA TRP A 315 1.14 -17.46 8.82
C TRP A 315 0.93 -18.74 9.63
N PRO A 316 1.68 -18.91 10.72
CA PRO A 316 1.44 -20.06 11.61
C PRO A 316 0.12 -19.87 12.35
N THR A 317 -0.61 -20.92 12.55
CA THR A 317 -1.71 -20.93 13.50
C THR A 317 -1.17 -20.68 14.92
N PRO A 318 -1.99 -20.21 15.88
CA PRO A 318 -1.58 -20.09 17.28
C PRO A 318 -0.99 -21.38 17.87
N LYS A 319 -1.49 -22.54 17.45
CA LYS A 319 -0.97 -23.85 17.86
C LYS A 319 0.43 -24.11 17.33
N GLU A 320 0.67 -23.84 16.04
CA GLU A 320 1.98 -24.01 15.43
C GLU A 320 3.00 -23.02 16.03
N LEU A 321 2.59 -21.76 16.23
CA LEU A 321 3.45 -20.78 16.88
C LEU A 321 3.78 -21.18 18.33
N ARG A 322 2.84 -21.78 19.04
CA ARG A 322 3.07 -22.33 20.38
C ARG A 322 4.17 -23.41 20.38
N VAL A 323 4.08 -24.35 19.45
CA VAL A 323 5.11 -25.40 19.30
C VAL A 323 6.50 -24.78 19.05
N LEU A 324 6.56 -23.77 18.18
CA LEU A 324 7.83 -23.04 17.92
C LEU A 324 8.39 -22.39 19.19
N VAL A 325 7.55 -21.71 19.97
CA VAL A 325 7.94 -21.03 21.21
C VAL A 325 8.42 -22.06 22.26
N GLU A 326 7.67 -23.16 22.45
CA GLU A 326 8.01 -24.22 23.41
C GLU A 326 9.34 -24.89 23.05
N THR A 327 9.56 -25.23 21.78
CA THR A 327 10.80 -25.83 21.28
C THR A 327 12.01 -24.94 21.55
N ARG A 328 11.87 -23.62 21.33
CA ARG A 328 12.95 -22.65 21.57
C ARG A 328 13.25 -22.47 23.05
N ARG A 329 12.22 -22.45 23.91
CA ARG A 329 12.40 -22.37 25.38
C ARG A 329 13.15 -23.60 25.92
N VAL A 330 12.82 -24.80 25.46
CA VAL A 330 13.53 -26.04 25.86
C VAL A 330 14.98 -26.00 25.39
N GLY A 331 15.26 -25.51 24.17
CA GLY A 331 16.61 -25.37 23.66
C GLY A 331 17.44 -24.35 24.44
N GLN A 332 16.86 -23.23 24.84
CA GLN A 332 17.54 -22.20 25.65
C GLN A 332 17.87 -22.65 27.05
N ASN A 333 17.03 -23.48 27.67
CA ASN A 333 17.30 -24.06 29.00
C ASN A 333 18.39 -25.13 28.99
N ARG A 334 18.79 -25.64 27.83
CA ARG A 334 19.88 -26.61 27.66
C ARG A 334 21.27 -25.98 27.43
N ILE A 335 21.36 -24.66 27.20
CA ILE A 335 22.61 -23.94 27.03
C ILE A 335 23.09 -23.48 28.44
N PRO A 336 24.24 -23.97 28.96
CA PRO A 336 24.78 -23.53 30.24
C PRO A 336 24.97 -22.00 30.25
N ALA A 337 24.74 -21.38 31.42
CA ALA A 337 24.78 -19.92 31.61
C ALA A 337 26.12 -19.29 31.19
N GLN A 338 27.21 -20.05 31.14
CA GLN A 338 28.55 -19.61 30.74
C GLN A 338 28.71 -19.28 29.24
N GLN A 339 27.79 -19.71 28.35
CA GLN A 339 27.85 -19.39 26.91
C GLN A 339 26.96 -18.18 26.51
N ARG A 340 26.27 -17.56 27.46
CA ARG A 340 25.41 -16.40 27.20
C ARG A 340 26.12 -15.05 27.23
N SER A 341 27.41 -15.01 27.72
CA SER A 341 28.19 -13.78 27.91
C SER A 341 29.23 -13.50 26.82
N GLY A 342 29.27 -14.25 25.74
CA GLY A 342 30.33 -14.18 24.73
C GLY A 342 29.93 -13.48 23.43
N SER A 343 29.31 -12.31 23.50
CA SER A 343 29.14 -11.43 22.33
C SER A 343 29.05 -9.97 22.79
N ALA A 344 30.03 -9.54 23.55
CA ALA A 344 30.33 -8.13 23.71
C ALA A 344 31.38 -7.75 22.66
N ALA A 345 31.09 -6.76 21.87
CA ALA A 345 31.87 -6.23 20.78
C ALA A 345 33.31 -5.93 21.19
N GLU A 346 34.26 -6.37 20.39
CA GLU A 346 35.60 -5.80 20.36
C GLU A 346 35.50 -4.41 19.75
N GLU A 347 35.72 -3.38 20.53
CA GLU A 347 35.95 -2.02 20.04
C GLU A 347 37.26 -2.00 19.23
N PRO A 348 37.32 -1.38 18.07
CA PRO A 348 38.60 -1.16 17.39
C PRO A 348 39.35 -0.04 18.13
N THR A 349 40.47 -0.42 18.79
CA THR A 349 41.49 0.51 19.25
C THR A 349 42.06 1.28 18.08
N ASN A 350 41.78 2.58 18.04
CA ASN A 350 42.57 3.55 17.26
C ASN A 350 43.98 3.65 17.85
N LEU A 351 44.99 3.37 17.05
CA LEU A 351 46.35 3.79 17.23
C LEU A 351 46.78 4.69 16.07
N GLU A 352 47.07 5.94 16.41
CA GLU A 352 47.90 6.97 15.73
C GLU A 352 47.66 7.26 14.26
#